data_ed853a5094e0d3b52f8a311dc0f0c03b
#
_entry.id   ed853a5094e0d3b52f8a311dc0f0c03b
#
_cell.length_a   1.000
_cell.length_b   1.000
_cell.length_c   1.000
_cell.angle_alpha   90.00
_cell.angle_beta   90.00
_cell.angle_gamma   90.00
#
_symmetry.space_group_name_H-M   'P 1'
#
loop_
_entity.id
_entity.type
_entity.pdbx_description
1 polymer ?
#
loop_
_entity_poly.entity_id
_entity_poly.type
_entity_poly.pdbx_seq_one_letter_code
_entity_poly.pdbx_strand_id
1 'polypeptide(L)'
;KGVVDFNQSLALQQGAIQALTRWADWPRSLHGVYRERRDRVLSVLRSGGWSCSTPEMAMYLWLPLPADDEIQTLGDETYARHLLQRSGVALTPGSGFGTGGQGWLRMALVRPTDELEQAARRLVAACP
;
A
#
# COMPACT_ATOMS: atom_id res chain seq x y z
N LYS A 1 12.94 21.44 -4.96
CA LYS A 1 12.35 21.50 -6.31
C LYS A 1 13.13 22.40 -7.25
N GLY A 2 13.50 23.61 -6.88
CA GLY A 2 14.29 24.55 -7.70
C GLY A 2 15.66 24.05 -8.16
N VAL A 3 16.17 22.98 -7.57
CA VAL A 3 17.47 22.37 -7.91
C VAL A 3 17.31 21.15 -8.83
N VAL A 4 16.16 20.48 -8.76
CA VAL A 4 15.91 19.22 -9.48
C VAL A 4 15.04 19.45 -10.71
N ASP A 5 14.16 20.44 -10.69
CA ASP A 5 13.10 20.61 -11.66
C ASP A 5 12.71 22.10 -11.74
N PHE A 6 13.44 22.83 -12.56
CA PHE A 6 13.32 24.28 -12.62
C PHE A 6 11.96 24.72 -13.18
N ASN A 7 11.44 24.03 -14.21
CA ASN A 7 10.16 24.34 -14.84
C ASN A 7 9.43 23.07 -15.28
N GLN A 8 8.13 23.02 -15.01
CA GLN A 8 7.26 22.03 -15.63
C GLN A 8 6.90 22.46 -17.06
N SER A 9 6.82 21.48 -17.97
CA SER A 9 6.34 21.74 -19.33
C SER A 9 4.99 22.44 -19.31
N LEU A 10 4.84 23.50 -20.10
CA LEU A 10 3.55 24.21 -20.24
C LEU A 10 2.43 23.30 -20.72
N ALA A 11 2.74 22.32 -21.57
CA ALA A 11 1.75 21.34 -22.03
C ALA A 11 1.22 20.48 -20.86
N LEU A 12 2.08 20.06 -19.92
CA LEU A 12 1.67 19.32 -18.71
C LEU A 12 0.85 20.21 -17.78
N GLN A 13 1.23 21.48 -17.63
CA GLN A 13 0.44 22.43 -16.83
C GLN A 13 -0.95 22.64 -17.42
N GLN A 14 -1.06 22.83 -18.73
CA GLN A 14 -2.35 22.95 -19.42
C GLN A 14 -3.18 21.66 -19.31
N GLY A 15 -2.55 20.51 -19.43
CA GLY A 15 -3.19 19.21 -19.20
C GLY A 15 -3.75 19.10 -17.78
N ALA A 16 -2.99 19.49 -16.77
CA ALA A 16 -3.43 19.50 -15.37
C ALA A 16 -4.61 20.45 -15.14
N ILE A 17 -4.56 21.66 -15.71
CA ILE A 17 -5.69 22.63 -15.66
C ILE A 17 -6.95 22.01 -16.28
N GLN A 18 -6.84 21.40 -17.46
CA GLN A 18 -7.98 20.76 -18.11
C GLN A 18 -8.54 19.59 -17.27
N ALA A 19 -7.65 18.76 -16.69
CA ALA A 19 -8.06 17.65 -15.83
C ALA A 19 -8.82 18.15 -14.60
N LEU A 20 -8.33 19.19 -13.94
CA LEU A 20 -8.95 19.76 -12.75
C LEU A 20 -10.27 20.47 -13.03
N THR A 21 -10.40 21.10 -14.20
CA THR A 21 -11.60 21.90 -14.53
C THR A 21 -12.71 21.10 -15.22
N ARG A 22 -12.35 20.12 -16.07
CA ARG A 22 -13.33 19.39 -16.88
C ARG A 22 -13.67 18.01 -16.35
N TRP A 23 -12.79 17.39 -15.59
CA TRP A 23 -12.94 16.00 -15.12
C TRP A 23 -12.91 15.89 -13.60
N ALA A 24 -13.44 16.91 -12.92
CA ALA A 24 -13.52 16.91 -11.44
C ALA A 24 -14.22 15.67 -10.86
N ASP A 25 -15.12 15.04 -11.62
CA ASP A 25 -15.83 13.84 -11.19
C ASP A 25 -15.11 12.52 -11.55
N TRP A 26 -14.09 12.56 -12.43
CA TRP A 26 -13.36 11.36 -12.80
C TRP A 26 -12.67 10.64 -11.63
N PRO A 27 -12.02 11.32 -10.67
CA PRO A 27 -11.47 10.67 -9.48
C PRO A 27 -12.51 9.91 -8.64
N ARG A 28 -13.78 10.36 -8.63
CA ARG A 28 -14.85 9.72 -7.84
C ARG A 28 -15.14 8.30 -8.30
N SER A 29 -15.03 7.99 -9.59
CA SER A 29 -15.22 6.64 -10.12
C SER A 29 -14.15 5.68 -9.62
N LEU A 30 -12.93 6.16 -9.39
CA LEU A 30 -11.82 5.36 -8.85
C LEU A 30 -11.95 5.11 -7.34
N HIS A 31 -12.63 5.99 -6.61
CA HIS A 31 -12.81 5.84 -5.17
C HIS A 31 -13.55 4.54 -4.82
N GLY A 32 -14.55 4.16 -5.61
CA GLY A 32 -15.28 2.91 -5.44
C GLY A 32 -14.37 1.69 -5.57
N VAL A 33 -13.55 1.67 -6.61
CA VAL A 33 -12.61 0.57 -6.90
C VAL A 33 -11.60 0.41 -5.76
N TYR A 34 -10.95 1.49 -5.35
CA TYR A 34 -9.94 1.42 -4.27
C TYR A 34 -10.56 1.12 -2.90
N ARG A 35 -11.78 1.60 -2.65
CA ARG A 35 -12.52 1.26 -1.43
C ARG A 35 -12.80 -0.24 -1.37
N GLU A 36 -13.33 -0.84 -2.44
CA GLU A 36 -13.59 -2.27 -2.51
C GLU A 36 -12.31 -3.08 -2.28
N ARG A 37 -11.24 -2.76 -2.99
CA ARG A 37 -9.94 -3.43 -2.84
C ARG A 37 -9.43 -3.36 -1.41
N ARG A 38 -9.45 -2.16 -0.83
CA ARG A 38 -9.06 -1.91 0.56
C ARG A 38 -9.87 -2.78 1.53
N ASP A 39 -11.18 -2.73 1.42
CA ASP A 39 -12.08 -3.37 2.38
C ASP A 39 -11.96 -4.90 2.30
N ARG A 40 -11.83 -5.46 1.10
CA ARG A 40 -11.60 -6.89 0.92
C ARG A 40 -10.26 -7.35 1.49
N VAL A 41 -9.18 -6.64 1.18
CA VAL A 41 -7.85 -6.97 1.70
C VAL A 41 -7.81 -6.86 3.23
N LEU A 42 -8.32 -5.76 3.79
CA LEU A 42 -8.36 -5.56 5.24
C LEU A 42 -9.20 -6.61 5.95
N SER A 43 -10.33 -7.03 5.37
CA SER A 43 -11.16 -8.10 5.92
C SER A 43 -10.36 -9.41 6.08
N VAL A 44 -9.63 -9.81 5.04
CA VAL A 44 -8.81 -11.03 5.08
C VAL A 44 -7.67 -10.90 6.07
N LEU A 45 -6.91 -9.80 6.03
CA LEU A 45 -5.78 -9.60 6.93
C LEU A 45 -6.20 -9.58 8.40
N ARG A 46 -7.30 -8.87 8.73
CA ARG A 46 -7.82 -8.80 10.10
C ARG A 46 -8.33 -10.15 10.60
N SER A 47 -9.01 -10.94 9.75
CA SER A 47 -9.43 -12.29 10.13
C SER A 47 -8.24 -13.22 10.38
N GLY A 48 -7.08 -12.92 9.78
CA GLY A 48 -5.81 -13.61 10.03
C GLY A 48 -4.96 -13.02 11.16
N GLY A 49 -5.53 -12.12 11.98
CA GLY A 49 -4.84 -11.60 13.17
C GLY A 49 -3.98 -10.34 12.92
N TRP A 50 -3.98 -9.78 11.71
CA TRP A 50 -3.22 -8.55 11.44
C TRP A 50 -3.93 -7.32 12.00
N SER A 51 -3.21 -6.52 12.78
CA SER A 51 -3.72 -5.25 13.32
C SER A 51 -3.56 -4.13 12.29
N CYS A 52 -4.56 -3.96 11.41
CA CYS A 52 -4.51 -2.98 10.34
C CYS A 52 -5.51 -1.85 10.56
N SER A 53 -5.06 -0.61 10.47
CA SER A 53 -5.94 0.56 10.39
C SER A 53 -6.61 0.65 9.02
N THR A 54 -7.76 1.32 8.95
CA THR A 54 -8.43 1.62 7.68
C THR A 54 -8.00 3.00 7.20
N PRO A 55 -7.22 3.13 6.12
CA PRO A 55 -6.89 4.45 5.58
C PRO A 55 -8.15 5.08 4.95
N GLU A 56 -8.31 6.37 5.11
CA GLU A 56 -9.43 7.11 4.51
C GLU A 56 -9.29 7.22 3.00
N MET A 57 -8.05 7.33 2.51
CA MET A 57 -7.70 7.55 1.11
C MET A 57 -6.44 6.76 0.72
N ALA A 58 -6.04 6.87 -0.51
CA ALA A 58 -4.85 6.32 -1.15
C ALA A 58 -5.02 4.87 -1.66
N MET A 59 -4.08 4.49 -2.49
CA MET A 59 -3.97 3.15 -3.10
C MET A 59 -2.97 2.25 -2.36
N TYR A 60 -2.65 2.60 -1.12
CA TYR A 60 -1.70 1.87 -0.29
C TYR A 60 -2.29 1.55 1.07
N LEU A 61 -1.89 0.41 1.61
CA LEU A 61 -2.08 0.07 3.01
C LEU A 61 -0.74 0.14 3.72
N TRP A 62 -0.74 0.69 4.92
CA TRP A 62 0.32 0.57 5.90
C TRP A 62 -0.04 -0.54 6.87
N LEU A 63 0.79 -1.56 6.93
CA LEU A 63 0.59 -2.76 7.72
C LEU A 63 1.67 -2.77 8.79
N PRO A 64 1.34 -2.71 10.08
CA PRO A 64 2.35 -2.86 11.12
C PRO A 64 2.91 -4.29 11.09
N LEU A 65 4.15 -4.46 11.49
CA LEU A 65 4.68 -5.79 11.75
C LEU A 65 3.84 -6.46 12.85
N PRO A 66 3.64 -7.80 12.78
CA PRO A 66 3.02 -8.55 13.86
C PRO A 66 3.68 -8.24 15.20
N ALA A 67 2.89 -8.25 16.29
CA ALA A 67 3.37 -7.98 17.65
C ALA A 67 4.08 -9.21 18.27
N ASP A 68 4.95 -9.80 17.50
CA ASP A 68 5.80 -10.92 17.88
C ASP A 68 7.24 -10.42 18.07
N ASP A 69 7.87 -10.74 19.18
CA ASP A 69 9.18 -10.20 19.56
C ASP A 69 10.29 -10.61 18.56
N GLU A 70 10.21 -11.81 17.98
CA GLU A 70 11.18 -12.26 16.98
C GLU A 70 11.01 -11.46 15.68
N ILE A 71 9.77 -11.25 15.24
CA ILE A 71 9.46 -10.45 14.04
C ILE A 71 9.87 -9.00 14.24
N GLN A 72 9.57 -8.41 15.38
CA GLN A 72 9.98 -7.04 15.71
C GLN A 72 11.50 -6.88 15.70
N THR A 73 12.24 -7.89 16.19
CA THR A 73 13.71 -7.91 16.20
C THR A 73 14.29 -8.06 14.80
N LEU A 74 13.65 -8.83 13.91
CA LEU A 74 14.06 -8.99 12.50
C LEU A 74 14.00 -7.67 11.73
N GLY A 75 13.04 -6.83 12.05
CA GLY A 75 12.74 -5.57 11.36
C GLY A 75 12.00 -5.76 10.03
N ASP A 76 11.48 -4.65 9.53
CA ASP A 76 10.56 -4.62 8.37
C ASP A 76 11.22 -5.10 7.06
N GLU A 77 12.49 -4.81 6.84
CA GLU A 77 13.20 -5.23 5.62
C GLU A 77 13.38 -6.75 5.56
N THR A 78 13.86 -7.34 6.64
CA THR A 78 14.07 -8.80 6.71
C THR A 78 12.74 -9.55 6.68
N TYR A 79 11.73 -9.02 7.38
CA TYR A 79 10.41 -9.62 7.39
C TYR A 79 9.70 -9.52 6.04
N ALA A 80 9.84 -8.39 5.31
CA ALA A 80 9.31 -8.28 3.94
C ALA A 80 9.93 -9.33 3.01
N ARG A 81 11.23 -9.59 3.13
CA ARG A 81 11.93 -10.63 2.38
C ARG A 81 11.43 -12.04 2.74
N HIS A 82 11.22 -12.30 4.03
CA HIS A 82 10.64 -13.55 4.51
C HIS A 82 9.24 -13.79 3.92
N LEU A 83 8.37 -12.79 3.97
CA LEU A 83 7.02 -12.88 3.38
C LEU A 83 7.07 -13.12 1.88
N LEU A 84 7.97 -12.44 1.14
CA LEU A 84 8.14 -12.67 -0.29
C LEU A 84 8.51 -14.14 -0.59
N GLN A 85 9.45 -14.70 0.17
CA GLN A 85 9.89 -16.09 -0.04
C GLN A 85 8.79 -17.12 0.26
N ARG A 86 7.99 -16.89 1.30
CA ARG A 86 6.96 -17.82 1.74
C ARG A 86 5.62 -17.67 1.02
N SER A 87 5.22 -16.45 0.72
CA SER A 87 3.91 -16.16 0.15
C SER A 87 3.95 -15.82 -1.35
N GLY A 88 5.11 -15.44 -1.88
CA GLY A 88 5.25 -14.88 -3.22
C GLY A 88 4.67 -13.47 -3.34
N VAL A 89 4.37 -12.80 -2.22
CA VAL A 89 3.82 -11.44 -2.20
C VAL A 89 4.90 -10.44 -1.80
N ALA A 90 5.18 -9.49 -2.69
CA ALA A 90 6.14 -8.42 -2.44
C ALA A 90 5.47 -7.26 -1.70
N LEU A 91 5.99 -6.90 -0.54
CA LEU A 91 5.65 -5.71 0.23
C LEU A 91 6.86 -4.79 0.30
N THR A 92 6.63 -3.49 0.36
CA THR A 92 7.72 -2.52 0.50
C THR A 92 8.00 -2.30 1.99
N PRO A 93 9.26 -2.47 2.46
CA PRO A 93 9.64 -2.12 3.82
C PRO A 93 9.39 -0.64 4.10
N GLY A 94 8.85 -0.34 5.27
CA GLY A 94 8.54 1.03 5.66
C GLY A 94 9.77 1.87 5.95
N SER A 95 10.87 1.25 6.41
CA SER A 95 12.16 1.90 6.61
C SER A 95 12.68 2.62 5.35
N GLY A 96 12.31 2.14 4.14
CA GLY A 96 12.62 2.80 2.88
C GLY A 96 11.99 4.20 2.71
N PHE A 97 11.04 4.57 3.58
CA PHE A 97 10.39 5.88 3.61
C PHE A 97 10.86 6.78 4.75
N GLY A 98 11.93 6.39 5.43
CA GLY A 98 12.52 7.12 6.55
C GLY A 98 12.25 6.45 7.90
N THR A 99 12.80 7.05 8.96
CA THR A 99 12.78 6.47 10.31
C THR A 99 11.37 6.25 10.88
N GLY A 100 10.41 7.08 10.50
CA GLY A 100 9.00 6.92 10.90
C GLY A 100 8.30 5.72 10.25
N GLY A 101 8.91 5.10 9.23
CA GLY A 101 8.37 3.90 8.57
C GLY A 101 8.88 2.58 9.14
N GLN A 102 9.84 2.61 10.05
CA GLN A 102 10.37 1.40 10.68
C GLN A 102 9.25 0.63 11.40
N GLY A 103 9.28 -0.70 11.28
CA GLY A 103 8.24 -1.56 11.85
C GLY A 103 6.93 -1.61 11.04
N TRP A 104 6.95 -1.10 9.81
CA TRP A 104 5.80 -1.10 8.91
C TRP A 104 6.12 -1.73 7.56
N LEU A 105 5.08 -2.23 6.90
CA LEU A 105 5.12 -2.71 5.51
C LEU A 105 4.09 -1.94 4.69
N ARG A 106 4.43 -1.58 3.45
CA ARG A 106 3.48 -0.95 2.53
C ARG A 106 3.00 -1.95 1.48
N MET A 107 1.68 -2.11 1.38
CA MET A 107 1.02 -2.90 0.34
C MET A 107 0.33 -1.98 -0.67
N ALA A 108 0.55 -2.21 -1.98
CA ALA A 108 -0.11 -1.47 -3.04
C ALA A 108 -1.42 -2.16 -3.48
N LEU A 109 -2.50 -1.41 -3.64
CA LEU A 109 -3.82 -1.89 -4.07
C LEU A 109 -4.04 -1.73 -5.59
N VAL A 110 -3.00 -1.96 -6.39
CA VAL A 110 -2.99 -1.66 -7.84
C VAL A 110 -3.28 -2.86 -8.74
N ARG A 111 -3.58 -4.00 -8.15
CA ARG A 111 -3.97 -5.23 -8.88
C ARG A 111 -5.49 -5.43 -8.83
N PRO A 112 -6.06 -6.33 -9.66
CA PRO A 112 -7.46 -6.75 -9.55
C PRO A 112 -7.84 -7.19 -8.13
N THR A 113 -9.10 -7.00 -7.75
CA THR A 113 -9.57 -7.23 -6.38
C THR A 113 -9.38 -8.68 -5.92
N ASP A 114 -9.61 -9.64 -6.80
CA ASP A 114 -9.46 -11.08 -6.55
C ASP A 114 -7.98 -11.47 -6.32
N GLU A 115 -7.06 -10.90 -7.12
CA GLU A 115 -5.63 -11.11 -6.93
C GLU A 115 -5.13 -10.53 -5.60
N LEU A 116 -5.64 -9.35 -5.22
CA LEU A 116 -5.30 -8.72 -3.94
C LEU A 116 -5.85 -9.52 -2.76
N GLU A 117 -7.06 -10.04 -2.86
CA GLU A 117 -7.64 -10.92 -1.84
C GLU A 117 -6.82 -12.21 -1.70
N GLN A 118 -6.44 -12.83 -2.83
CA GLN A 118 -5.57 -14.00 -2.82
C GLN A 118 -4.20 -13.71 -2.20
N ALA A 119 -3.61 -12.54 -2.52
CA ALA A 119 -2.35 -12.10 -1.92
C ALA A 119 -2.48 -11.95 -0.40
N ALA A 120 -3.57 -11.35 0.08
CA ALA A 120 -3.84 -11.22 1.51
C ALA A 120 -3.97 -12.59 2.21
N ARG A 121 -4.66 -13.56 1.60
CA ARG A 121 -4.75 -14.94 2.13
C ARG A 121 -3.39 -15.62 2.22
N ARG A 122 -2.53 -15.43 1.21
CA ARG A 122 -1.16 -15.96 1.22
C ARG A 122 -0.31 -15.32 2.32
N LEU A 123 -0.44 -14.01 2.54
CA LEU A 123 0.25 -13.31 3.63
C LEU A 123 -0.17 -13.86 4.99
N VAL A 124 -1.48 -14.05 5.21
CA VAL A 124 -2.01 -14.66 6.45
C VAL A 124 -1.45 -16.07 6.66
N ALA A 125 -1.42 -16.89 5.61
CA ALA A 125 -0.89 -18.25 5.69
C ALA A 125 0.65 -18.31 5.90
N ALA A 126 1.38 -17.25 5.55
CA ALA A 126 2.82 -17.15 5.71
C ALA A 126 3.24 -16.54 7.05
N CYS A 127 2.32 -15.91 7.76
CA CYS A 127 2.52 -15.38 9.10
C CYS A 127 2.49 -16.54 10.10
N PRO A 128 3.46 -16.64 11.03
CA PRO A 128 3.53 -17.69 12.03
C PRO A 128 2.37 -17.64 13.04
#